data_3efad7a7ec3cecd53d594762ebce7f44
#
_entry.id   3efad7a7ec3cecd53d594762ebce7f44
#
_cell.length_a   1.000
_cell.length_b   1.000
_cell.length_c   1.000
_cell.angle_alpha   90.00
_cell.angle_beta   90.00
_cell.angle_gamma   90.00
#
_symmetry.space_group_name_H-M   'P 1'
#
loop_
_entity.id
_entity.type
_entity.pdbx_description
1 polymer ?
#
loop_
_entity_poly.entity_id
_entity_poly.type
_entity_poly.pdbx_seq_one_letter_code
_entity_poly.pdbx_strand_id
1 'polypeptide(L)' 'MKKIVSCTISAQPTKLFDPMPKVTVTYDDGSTEELFEYFPDEISFTESEFIGLTSDQAHDLRHRKDVAYLQS' A
#
# COMPACT_ATOMS: atom_id res chain seq x y z
N MET A 1 8.08 2.38 17.99
CA MET A 1 8.00 2.26 16.53
C MET A 1 6.96 3.23 16.01
N LYS A 2 7.27 3.92 14.91
CA LYS A 2 6.32 4.87 14.35
C LYS A 2 5.19 4.15 13.60
N LYS A 3 4.01 4.72 13.68
CA LYS A 3 2.81 4.14 13.06
C LYS A 3 2.27 5.06 12.00
N ILE A 4 1.62 4.48 11.01
CA ILE A 4 1.02 5.21 9.91
C ILE A 4 -0.22 5.95 10.42
N VAL A 5 -0.26 7.26 10.20
CA VAL A 5 -1.41 8.09 10.56
C VAL A 5 -2.18 8.56 9.33
N SER A 6 -1.57 8.49 8.16
CA SER A 6 -2.20 8.89 6.91
C SER A 6 -1.65 8.04 5.77
N CYS A 7 -2.47 7.79 4.78
CA CYS A 7 -2.09 6.98 3.63
C CYS A 7 -2.71 7.56 2.37
N THR A 8 -1.94 7.61 1.30
CA THR A 8 -2.41 8.02 -0.01
C THR A 8 -2.05 6.94 -1.02
N ILE A 9 -3.04 6.48 -1.76
CA ILE A 9 -2.82 5.55 -2.85
C ILE A 9 -3.05 6.33 -4.14
N SER A 10 -2.05 6.35 -5.02
CA SER A 10 -2.15 7.08 -6.27
C SER A 10 -3.25 6.49 -7.15
N ALA A 11 -3.78 7.30 -8.07
CA ALA A 11 -4.85 6.86 -8.95
C ALA A 11 -4.43 5.64 -9.77
N GLN A 12 -5.40 4.74 -10.03
CA GLN A 12 -5.15 3.60 -10.89
C GLN A 12 -4.86 4.07 -12.32
N PRO A 13 -4.00 3.34 -13.06
CA PRO A 13 -3.72 3.72 -14.44
C PRO A 13 -4.97 3.60 -15.29
N THR A 14 -5.20 4.61 -16.14
CA THR A 14 -6.31 4.65 -17.08
C THR A 14 -5.84 4.45 -18.51
N LYS A 15 -4.53 4.44 -18.72
CA LYS A 15 -3.89 4.27 -20.04
C LYS A 15 -2.82 3.21 -19.94
N LEU A 16 -2.45 2.64 -21.07
CA LEU A 16 -1.49 1.54 -21.12
C LEU A 16 -0.14 1.88 -20.49
N PHE A 17 0.29 3.13 -20.57
CA PHE A 17 1.61 3.53 -20.09
C PHE A 17 1.58 4.30 -18.77
N ASP A 18 0.42 4.37 -18.11
CA ASP A 18 0.33 5.02 -16.82
C ASP A 18 1.08 4.19 -15.77
N PRO A 19 1.70 4.86 -14.78
CA PRO A 19 2.38 4.12 -13.71
C PRO A 19 1.39 3.34 -12.85
N MET A 20 1.89 2.28 -12.23
CA MET A 20 1.10 1.49 -11.30
C MET A 20 0.73 2.31 -10.05
N PRO A 21 -0.41 1.99 -9.40
CA PRO A 21 -0.75 2.62 -8.13
C PRO A 21 0.36 2.44 -7.10
N LYS A 22 0.67 3.51 -6.39
CA LYS A 22 1.71 3.51 -5.36
C LYS A 22 1.09 3.84 -4.01
N VAL A 23 1.56 3.16 -2.99
CA VAL A 23 1.12 3.40 -1.61
C VAL A 23 2.15 4.30 -0.93
N THR A 24 1.73 5.50 -0.54
CA THR A 24 2.56 6.45 0.18
C THR A 24 1.92 6.70 1.54
N VAL A 25 2.71 6.63 2.59
CA VAL A 25 2.20 6.76 3.96
C VAL A 25 2.91 7.90 4.68
N THR A 26 2.21 8.49 5.65
CA THR A 26 2.78 9.45 6.59
C THR A 26 2.72 8.83 7.98
N TYR A 27 3.85 8.87 8.68
CA TYR A 27 3.96 8.31 10.03
C TYR A 27 3.65 9.36 11.09
N ASP A 28 3.48 8.90 12.31
CA ASP A 28 3.15 9.77 13.45
C ASP A 28 4.25 10.75 13.82
N ASP A 29 5.48 10.53 13.33
CA ASP A 29 6.58 11.48 13.51
C ASP A 29 6.64 12.54 12.41
N GLY A 30 5.69 12.53 11.47
CA GLY A 30 5.62 13.48 10.37
C GLY A 30 6.40 13.08 9.12
N SER A 31 7.13 11.97 9.16
CA SER A 31 7.86 11.49 7.99
C SER A 31 6.93 10.80 7.00
N THR A 32 7.33 10.79 5.73
CA THR A 32 6.58 10.11 4.67
C THR A 32 7.46 9.06 4.03
N GLU A 33 6.82 8.00 3.50
CA GLU A 33 7.54 6.93 2.84
C GLU A 33 6.66 6.34 1.75
N GLU A 34 7.26 6.07 0.59
CA GLU A 34 6.61 5.32 -0.48
C GLU A 34 6.88 3.84 -0.20
N LEU A 35 5.83 3.08 0.12
CA LEU A 35 5.98 1.69 0.54
C LEU A 35 6.22 0.74 -0.62
N PHE A 36 5.29 0.73 -1.59
CA PHE A 36 5.37 -0.20 -2.71
C PHE A 36 4.37 0.19 -3.78
N GLU A 37 4.52 -0.44 -4.95
CA GLU A 37 3.53 -0.40 -6.02
C GLU A 37 2.87 -1.77 -6.11
N TYR A 38 1.69 -1.84 -6.69
CA TYR A 38 1.00 -3.12 -6.83
C TYR A 38 0.21 -3.18 -8.13
N PHE A 39 -0.13 -4.40 -8.54
CA PHE A 39 -0.96 -4.63 -9.73
C PHE A 39 -2.44 -4.62 -9.29
N PRO A 40 -3.25 -3.64 -9.73
CA PRO A 40 -4.64 -3.54 -9.28
C PRO A 40 -5.51 -4.69 -9.77
N ASP A 41 -5.07 -5.43 -10.79
CA ASP A 41 -5.79 -6.59 -11.29
C ASP A 41 -5.62 -7.82 -10.40
N GLU A 42 -4.54 -7.86 -9.61
CA GLU A 42 -4.22 -9.01 -8.77
C GLU A 42 -4.65 -8.80 -7.34
N ILE A 43 -4.31 -7.65 -6.77
CA ILE A 43 -4.61 -7.33 -5.37
C ILE A 43 -5.09 -5.89 -5.30
N SER A 44 -5.82 -5.58 -4.25
CA SER A 44 -6.28 -4.22 -4.01
C SER A 44 -6.06 -3.84 -2.55
N PHE A 45 -5.91 -2.55 -2.33
CA PHE A 45 -5.71 -1.98 -1.01
C PHE A 45 -6.63 -0.78 -0.84
N THR A 46 -7.05 -0.52 0.39
CA THR A 46 -7.71 0.72 0.73
C THR A 46 -6.79 1.52 1.65
N GLU A 47 -6.93 2.84 1.63
CA GLU A 47 -6.08 3.69 2.45
C GLU A 47 -6.26 3.39 3.93
N SER A 48 -7.47 3.08 4.35
CA SER A 48 -7.77 2.82 5.77
C SER A 48 -7.10 1.53 6.29
N GLU A 49 -6.75 0.61 5.42
CA GLU A 49 -6.10 -0.64 5.84
C GLU A 49 -4.72 -0.40 6.45
N PHE A 50 -4.07 0.70 6.08
CA PHE A 50 -2.71 1.00 6.52
C PHE A 50 -2.67 1.83 7.81
N ILE A 51 -3.77 2.48 8.18
CA ILE A 51 -3.77 3.38 9.34
C ILE A 51 -3.55 2.56 10.61
N GLY A 52 -2.59 3.01 11.44
CA GLY A 52 -2.25 2.34 12.69
C GLY A 52 -1.22 1.23 12.55
N LEU A 53 -0.78 0.93 11.33
CA LEU A 53 0.25 -0.08 11.10
C LEU A 53 1.64 0.54 11.18
N THR A 54 2.64 -0.32 11.49
CA THR A 54 4.04 0.04 11.30
C THR A 54 4.43 -0.28 9.86
N SER A 55 5.63 0.17 9.45
CA SER A 55 6.16 -0.16 8.13
C SER A 55 6.21 -1.67 7.90
N ASP A 56 6.69 -2.42 8.88
CA ASP A 56 6.80 -3.88 8.76
C ASP A 56 5.42 -4.52 8.62
N GLN A 57 4.44 -4.03 9.38
CA GLN A 57 3.07 -4.55 9.29
C GLN A 57 2.44 -4.24 7.93
N ALA A 58 2.74 -3.08 7.36
CA ALA A 58 2.23 -2.71 6.04
C ALA A 58 2.79 -3.64 4.95
N HIS A 59 4.09 -3.95 5.01
CA HIS A 59 4.69 -4.89 4.08
C HIS A 59 4.15 -6.31 4.27
N ASP A 60 3.88 -6.70 5.50
CA ASP A 60 3.27 -7.98 5.81
C ASP A 60 1.85 -8.10 5.24
N LEU A 61 1.09 -6.99 5.29
CA LEU A 61 -0.24 -6.95 4.69
C LEU A 61 -0.16 -7.23 3.18
N ARG A 62 0.79 -6.62 2.49
CA ARG A 62 1.00 -6.86 1.07
C ARG A 62 1.33 -8.33 0.82
N HIS A 63 2.24 -8.88 1.60
CA HIS A 63 2.63 -10.28 1.47
C HIS A 63 1.45 -11.23 1.65
N ARG A 64 0.61 -10.98 2.66
CA ARG A 64 -0.57 -11.82 2.91
C ARG A 64 -1.56 -11.77 1.75
N LYS A 65 -1.74 -10.60 1.14
CA LYS A 65 -2.62 -10.48 -0.02
C LYS A 65 -2.05 -11.19 -1.25
N ASP A 66 -0.74 -11.11 -1.46
CA ASP A 66 -0.09 -11.83 -2.55
C ASP A 66 -0.25 -13.34 -2.39
N VAL A 67 -0.05 -13.86 -1.18
CA VAL A 67 -0.19 -15.28 -0.90
C VAL A 67 -1.65 -15.72 -1.14
N ALA A 68 -2.60 -14.94 -0.67
CA ALA A 68 -4.02 -15.26 -0.89
C ALA A 68 -4.36 -15.30 -2.38
N TYR A 69 -3.82 -14.37 -3.16
CA TYR A 69 -4.02 -14.36 -4.61
C TYR A 69 -3.46 -15.63 -5.26
N LEU A 70 -2.24 -16.01 -4.88
CA LEU A 70 -1.57 -17.17 -5.47
C LEU A 70 -2.23 -18.49 -5.08
N GLN A 71 -2.96 -18.53 -3.97
CA GLN A 71 -3.65 -19.72 -3.49
C GLN A 71 -5.11 -19.81 -3.93
N SER A 72 -5.63 -18.76 -4.53
CA SER A 72 -7.04 -18.71 -4.93
C SER A 72 -7.31 -19.45 -6.23
#